data_3c32a01ed641fa30544c64157507ebf4
#
_entry.id   3c32a01ed641fa30544c64157507ebf4
#
_cell.length_a   1.000
_cell.length_b   1.000
_cell.length_c   1.000
_cell.angle_alpha   90.00
_cell.angle_beta   90.00
_cell.angle_gamma   90.00
#
_symmetry.space_group_name_H-M   'P 1'
#
loop_
_entity.id
_entity.type
_entity.pdbx_description
1 polymer ?
#
loop_
_entity_poly.entity_id
_entity_poly.type
_entity_poly.pdbx_seq_one_letter_code
_entity_poly.pdbx_strand_id
1 'polypeptide(L)'
;MTGGMMRIALIWLLVAVPGAGADRQVAITIDDLPRGGDSADKASRTFAEIRGMTERLLAPLRQQQIPVTGFVHPGRTELAAPDLRRILDLWLDAGADLGNHTWSHADLNRTTVADYEQEILKAETVLLPVVKARGKQLEFFRYPMLHTGPVAETKRAIAEFLAAHGYRNAPVTFDNSDYMFAAAYTRPELRARAAQEYLPYLESVVAFFERRSVEVVGREFPQIMLMHASELNSRMMPDLLAMFRRRGYRFVALGEALQDAAYRLPENYVGPGGFSWIHRWSMTKGMPNKGEPDEPEWVRTAAAKR
;
A
#
# COMPACT_ATOMS: atom_id res chain seq x y z
N MET A 1 -4.23 -60.59 -56.63
CA MET A 1 -4.22 -59.15 -56.57
C MET A 1 -4.94 -58.70 -55.29
N THR A 2 -4.19 -58.43 -54.24
CA THR A 2 -4.71 -58.02 -52.95
C THR A 2 -4.22 -56.61 -52.68
N GLY A 3 -5.14 -55.64 -52.82
CA GLY A 3 -4.87 -54.25 -52.57
C GLY A 3 -4.96 -53.93 -51.06
N GLY A 4 -3.82 -53.62 -50.45
CA GLY A 4 -3.75 -53.14 -49.06
C GLY A 4 -4.13 -51.70 -48.97
N MET A 5 -5.23 -51.39 -48.27
CA MET A 5 -5.62 -50.05 -47.90
C MET A 5 -4.79 -49.55 -46.69
N MET A 6 -3.90 -48.61 -46.93
CA MET A 6 -3.11 -47.92 -45.87
C MET A 6 -4.01 -46.86 -45.17
N ARG A 7 -4.41 -47.13 -43.94
CA ARG A 7 -5.14 -46.15 -43.08
C ARG A 7 -4.16 -45.18 -42.50
N ILE A 8 -4.20 -43.94 -42.95
CA ILE A 8 -3.45 -42.81 -42.35
C ILE A 8 -4.24 -42.37 -41.12
N ALA A 9 -3.68 -42.63 -39.94
CA ALA A 9 -4.18 -42.08 -38.68
C ALA A 9 -3.70 -40.63 -38.54
N LEU A 10 -4.64 -39.71 -38.63
CA LEU A 10 -4.38 -38.28 -38.35
C LEU A 10 -4.31 -38.11 -36.83
N ILE A 11 -3.10 -37.95 -36.30
CA ILE A 11 -2.89 -37.61 -34.89
C ILE A 11 -3.07 -36.09 -34.75
N TRP A 12 -4.19 -35.68 -34.16
CA TRP A 12 -4.39 -34.30 -33.72
C TRP A 12 -3.50 -34.02 -32.49
N LEU A 13 -2.42 -33.29 -32.70
CA LEU A 13 -1.64 -32.72 -31.60
C LEU A 13 -2.47 -31.58 -31.00
N LEU A 14 -3.11 -31.81 -29.86
CA LEU A 14 -3.66 -30.77 -29.02
C LEU A 14 -2.48 -29.96 -28.46
N VAL A 15 -2.11 -28.89 -29.13
CA VAL A 15 -1.25 -27.84 -28.54
C VAL A 15 -2.09 -27.17 -27.47
N ALA A 16 -1.90 -27.54 -26.21
CA ALA A 16 -2.38 -26.79 -25.08
C ALA A 16 -1.67 -25.42 -25.14
N VAL A 17 -2.36 -24.41 -25.65
CA VAL A 17 -1.96 -23.01 -25.47
C VAL A 17 -2.04 -22.80 -23.95
N PRO A 18 -0.94 -22.55 -23.23
CA PRO A 18 -1.03 -22.11 -21.87
C PRO A 18 -1.86 -20.84 -21.90
N GLY A 19 -3.05 -20.86 -21.32
CA GLY A 19 -3.79 -19.66 -21.05
C GLY A 19 -2.84 -18.75 -20.30
N ALA A 20 -2.41 -17.65 -20.94
CA ALA A 20 -1.68 -16.59 -20.29
C ALA A 20 -2.63 -15.98 -19.25
N GLY A 21 -2.70 -16.60 -18.07
CA GLY A 21 -3.20 -15.94 -16.89
C GLY A 21 -2.36 -14.68 -16.78
N ALA A 22 -3.00 -13.52 -16.79
CA ALA A 22 -2.32 -12.25 -16.63
C ALA A 22 -1.35 -12.41 -15.45
N ASP A 23 -0.07 -12.07 -15.64
CA ASP A 23 0.96 -12.11 -14.59
C ASP A 23 0.68 -10.95 -13.61
N ARG A 24 -0.36 -11.15 -12.79
CA ARG A 24 -0.82 -10.17 -11.80
C ARG A 24 0.23 -9.97 -10.74
N GLN A 25 0.59 -8.74 -10.51
CA GLN A 25 1.62 -8.37 -9.56
C GLN A 25 1.10 -7.35 -8.56
N VAL A 26 1.51 -7.49 -7.30
CA VAL A 26 1.18 -6.53 -6.25
C VAL A 26 2.38 -6.28 -5.35
N ALA A 27 2.68 -5.02 -5.10
CA ALA A 27 3.61 -4.57 -4.06
C ALA A 27 2.80 -4.25 -2.80
N ILE A 28 3.18 -4.88 -1.69
CA ILE A 28 2.60 -4.59 -0.37
C ILE A 28 3.31 -3.38 0.22
N THR A 29 2.54 -2.35 0.55
CA THR A 29 3.05 -1.16 1.26
C THR A 29 2.24 -0.92 2.52
N ILE A 30 2.92 -0.54 3.60
CA ILE A 30 2.32 -0.37 4.93
C ILE A 30 2.70 1.00 5.46
N ASP A 31 1.71 1.85 5.62
CA ASP A 31 1.86 3.21 6.09
C ASP A 31 1.76 3.31 7.63
N ASP A 32 2.12 4.47 8.15
CA ASP A 32 2.00 4.86 9.54
C ASP A 32 2.86 4.06 10.53
N LEU A 33 4.06 3.64 10.12
CA LEU A 33 4.99 3.03 11.06
C LEU A 33 5.45 4.06 12.13
N PRO A 34 5.60 3.65 13.40
CA PRO A 34 5.56 2.28 13.93
C PRO A 34 4.16 1.71 14.15
N ARG A 35 3.12 2.54 14.15
CA ARG A 35 1.72 2.14 14.29
C ARG A 35 0.75 3.23 13.84
N GLY A 36 -0.30 2.86 13.13
CA GLY A 36 -1.32 3.77 12.62
C GLY A 36 -2.60 3.07 12.24
N GLY A 37 -3.48 3.78 11.51
CA GLY A 37 -4.75 3.26 11.02
C GLY A 37 -5.86 3.11 12.06
N ASP A 38 -5.52 2.78 13.29
CA ASP A 38 -6.44 2.55 14.41
C ASP A 38 -6.41 3.66 15.47
N SER A 39 -6.00 4.87 15.10
CA SER A 39 -5.60 5.98 15.98
C SER A 39 -6.72 6.60 16.84
N ALA A 40 -7.85 5.92 17.04
CA ALA A 40 -8.90 6.37 17.95
C ALA A 40 -8.44 6.46 19.40
N ASP A 41 -7.40 5.70 19.76
CA ASP A 41 -6.90 5.68 21.13
C ASP A 41 -5.42 6.03 21.14
N LYS A 42 -5.10 7.28 21.51
CA LYS A 42 -3.74 7.72 21.83
C LYS A 42 -3.25 7.15 23.16
N ALA A 43 -4.08 6.36 23.86
CA ALA A 43 -3.72 5.77 25.10
C ALA A 43 -2.48 4.89 24.93
N SER A 44 -1.42 5.34 25.54
CA SER A 44 -0.15 4.69 25.88
C SER A 44 0.06 3.30 25.27
N ARG A 45 0.47 3.27 24.01
CA ARG A 45 0.88 2.01 23.39
C ARG A 45 2.31 1.75 23.77
N THR A 46 2.48 0.76 24.60
CA THR A 46 3.80 0.36 25.09
C THR A 46 4.66 -0.18 23.95
N PHE A 47 5.96 -0.10 24.12
CA PHE A 47 6.92 -0.74 23.22
C PHE A 47 6.59 -2.22 23.00
N ALA A 48 6.18 -2.95 24.06
CA ALA A 48 5.85 -4.36 23.97
C ALA A 48 4.64 -4.63 23.06
N GLU A 49 3.59 -3.79 23.10
CA GLU A 49 2.40 -3.92 22.25
C GLU A 49 2.73 -3.64 20.78
N ILE A 50 3.46 -2.55 20.52
CA ILE A 50 3.87 -2.19 19.15
C ILE A 50 4.80 -3.26 18.59
N ARG A 51 5.75 -3.75 19.39
CA ARG A 51 6.64 -4.83 19.01
C ARG A 51 5.86 -6.10 18.65
N GLY A 52 4.96 -6.54 19.52
CA GLY A 52 4.16 -7.75 19.30
C GLY A 52 3.26 -7.65 18.07
N MET A 53 2.67 -6.48 17.81
CA MET A 53 1.92 -6.21 16.56
C MET A 53 2.84 -6.29 15.34
N THR A 54 4.01 -5.63 15.38
CA THR A 54 4.98 -5.63 14.29
C THR A 54 5.49 -7.03 13.98
N GLU A 55 5.85 -7.80 14.99
CA GLU A 55 6.30 -9.20 14.82
C GLU A 55 5.21 -10.07 14.17
N ARG A 56 3.95 -9.95 14.61
CA ARG A 56 2.82 -10.67 13.96
C ARG A 56 2.61 -10.26 12.52
N LEU A 57 2.70 -8.97 12.22
CA LEU A 57 2.50 -8.43 10.88
C LEU A 57 3.60 -8.92 9.92
N LEU A 58 4.85 -8.91 10.38
CA LEU A 58 6.01 -9.28 9.57
C LEU A 58 6.20 -10.80 9.43
N ALA A 59 5.74 -11.60 10.40
CA ALA A 59 5.97 -13.05 10.41
C ALA A 59 5.55 -13.76 9.10
N PRO A 60 4.31 -13.60 8.59
CA PRO A 60 3.89 -14.24 7.35
C PRO A 60 4.60 -13.70 6.10
N LEU A 61 4.96 -12.41 6.09
CA LEU A 61 5.73 -11.79 5.01
C LEU A 61 7.13 -12.38 4.94
N ARG A 62 7.81 -12.46 6.08
CA ARG A 62 9.15 -13.06 6.17
C ARG A 62 9.14 -14.54 5.83
N GLN A 63 8.19 -15.31 6.39
CA GLN A 63 8.08 -16.75 6.13
C GLN A 63 7.91 -17.07 4.65
N GLN A 64 7.20 -16.20 3.93
CA GLN A 64 6.89 -16.37 2.51
C GLN A 64 7.82 -15.57 1.60
N GLN A 65 8.83 -14.90 2.16
CA GLN A 65 9.80 -14.06 1.45
C GLN A 65 9.14 -12.98 0.58
N ILE A 66 8.03 -12.40 1.07
CA ILE A 66 7.28 -11.37 0.37
C ILE A 66 7.93 -10.01 0.62
N PRO A 67 8.33 -9.28 -0.44
CA PRO A 67 8.84 -7.92 -0.30
C PRO A 67 7.76 -6.98 0.28
N VAL A 68 8.15 -6.09 1.16
CA VAL A 68 7.27 -5.07 1.75
C VAL A 68 8.01 -3.77 1.95
N THR A 69 7.33 -2.65 1.78
CA THR A 69 7.85 -1.31 2.10
C THR A 69 7.00 -0.69 3.20
N GLY A 70 7.65 -0.26 4.29
CA GLY A 70 7.01 0.44 5.40
C GLY A 70 7.27 1.94 5.35
N PHE A 71 6.24 2.77 5.41
CA PHE A 71 6.36 4.23 5.44
C PHE A 71 6.25 4.76 6.86
N VAL A 72 7.26 5.54 7.27
CA VAL A 72 7.50 5.89 8.68
C VAL A 72 7.27 7.38 8.92
N HIS A 73 6.51 7.71 9.95
CA HIS A 73 6.37 9.07 10.51
C HIS A 73 6.94 9.12 11.93
N PRO A 74 8.24 9.38 12.12
CA PRO A 74 8.91 9.19 13.41
C PRO A 74 8.38 10.09 14.55
N GLY A 75 7.77 11.21 14.22
CA GLY A 75 7.31 12.21 15.20
C GLY A 75 5.92 11.94 15.79
N ARG A 76 5.16 10.98 15.24
CA ARG A 76 3.81 10.63 15.77
C ARG A 76 3.79 9.44 16.71
N THR A 77 4.92 9.08 17.27
CA THR A 77 5.01 7.99 18.26
C THR A 77 5.39 8.52 19.62
N GLU A 78 4.89 7.88 20.67
CA GLU A 78 5.31 8.10 22.05
C GLU A 78 6.52 7.25 22.44
N LEU A 79 7.01 6.40 21.55
CA LEU A 79 8.20 5.60 21.79
C LEU A 79 9.44 6.50 21.94
N ALA A 80 10.26 6.19 22.93
CA ALA A 80 11.60 6.76 23.02
C ALA A 80 12.43 6.38 21.80
N ALA A 81 13.36 7.23 21.37
CA ALA A 81 14.16 6.99 20.17
C ALA A 81 14.85 5.63 20.08
N PRO A 82 15.40 5.04 21.19
CA PRO A 82 15.94 3.69 21.14
C PRO A 82 14.89 2.60 20.85
N ASP A 83 13.67 2.78 21.35
CA ASP A 83 12.59 1.81 21.16
C ASP A 83 12.02 1.92 19.74
N LEU A 84 11.83 3.14 19.21
CA LEU A 84 11.49 3.33 17.81
C LEU A 84 12.54 2.67 16.91
N ARG A 85 13.83 2.88 17.19
CA ARG A 85 14.92 2.24 16.47
C ARG A 85 14.78 0.71 16.45
N ARG A 86 14.49 0.08 17.59
CA ARG A 86 14.28 -1.36 17.67
C ARG A 86 13.11 -1.85 16.82
N ILE A 87 12.01 -1.08 16.76
CA ILE A 87 10.88 -1.41 15.87
C ILE A 87 11.29 -1.34 14.40
N LEU A 88 11.99 -0.28 14.00
CA LEU A 88 12.46 -0.14 12.61
C LEU A 88 13.47 -1.24 12.23
N ASP A 89 14.32 -1.66 13.18
CA ASP A 89 15.23 -2.78 12.97
C ASP A 89 14.48 -4.10 12.71
N LEU A 90 13.32 -4.36 13.36
CA LEU A 90 12.50 -5.54 13.06
C LEU A 90 12.03 -5.56 11.59
N TRP A 91 11.64 -4.42 11.04
CA TRP A 91 11.26 -4.30 9.63
C TRP A 91 12.43 -4.61 8.70
N LEU A 92 13.58 -4.01 8.96
CA LEU A 92 14.78 -4.23 8.16
C LEU A 92 15.30 -5.67 8.27
N ASP A 93 15.24 -6.28 9.47
CA ASP A 93 15.59 -7.69 9.69
C ASP A 93 14.65 -8.68 8.98
N ALA A 94 13.41 -8.25 8.74
CA ALA A 94 12.45 -8.99 7.92
C ALA A 94 12.68 -8.80 6.40
N GLY A 95 13.69 -8.01 5.99
CA GLY A 95 13.99 -7.73 4.59
C GLY A 95 13.22 -6.54 4.00
N ALA A 96 12.37 -5.87 4.78
CA ALA A 96 11.59 -4.74 4.32
C ALA A 96 12.44 -3.54 3.89
N ASP A 97 11.91 -2.72 2.99
CA ASP A 97 12.38 -1.37 2.77
C ASP A 97 11.63 -0.39 3.66
N LEU A 98 12.27 0.73 4.01
CA LEU A 98 11.64 1.82 4.71
C LEU A 98 11.54 3.04 3.79
N GLY A 99 10.40 3.73 3.84
CA GLY A 99 10.14 4.98 3.14
C GLY A 99 9.82 6.12 4.12
N ASN A 100 9.95 7.35 3.64
CA ASN A 100 9.63 8.56 4.39
C ASN A 100 8.14 8.88 4.26
N HIS A 101 7.47 9.15 5.40
CA HIS A 101 6.06 9.53 5.49
C HIS A 101 5.87 10.84 6.24
N THR A 102 6.83 11.78 6.07
CA THR A 102 7.02 13.00 6.84
C THR A 102 7.34 12.73 8.32
N TRP A 103 7.64 13.79 9.08
CA TRP A 103 7.90 13.65 10.52
C TRP A 103 6.63 13.39 11.31
N SER A 104 5.61 14.24 11.12
CA SER A 104 4.40 14.26 11.95
C SER A 104 3.16 13.76 11.21
N HIS A 105 3.30 13.11 10.04
CA HIS A 105 2.19 12.79 9.15
C HIS A 105 1.48 14.08 8.69
N ALA A 106 2.27 15.09 8.29
CA ALA A 106 1.78 16.42 7.93
C ALA A 106 0.85 16.37 6.70
N ASP A 107 -0.26 17.09 6.78
CA ASP A 107 -1.20 17.26 5.67
C ASP A 107 -0.73 18.39 4.73
N LEU A 108 -0.30 18.04 3.52
CA LEU A 108 0.14 19.03 2.52
C LEU A 108 -0.97 20.02 2.10
N ASN A 109 -2.23 19.68 2.33
CA ASN A 109 -3.33 20.62 2.11
C ASN A 109 -3.41 21.75 3.15
N ARG A 110 -2.69 21.60 4.27
CA ARG A 110 -2.74 22.52 5.43
C ARG A 110 -1.36 23.01 5.86
N THR A 111 -0.32 22.56 5.18
CA THR A 111 1.07 22.86 5.52
C THR A 111 1.69 23.67 4.40
N THR A 112 2.48 24.70 4.73
CA THR A 112 3.22 25.45 3.69
C THR A 112 4.27 24.54 3.03
N VAL A 113 4.70 24.89 1.81
CA VAL A 113 5.76 24.15 1.10
C VAL A 113 7.01 24.05 1.97
N ALA A 114 7.47 25.17 2.52
CA ALA A 114 8.69 25.22 3.34
C ALA A 114 8.57 24.36 4.61
N ASP A 115 7.44 24.41 5.31
CA ASP A 115 7.24 23.58 6.50
C ASP A 115 7.14 22.09 6.14
N TYR A 116 6.54 21.75 4.99
CA TYR A 116 6.43 20.36 4.55
C TYR A 116 7.80 19.80 4.13
N GLU A 117 8.65 20.59 3.50
CA GLU A 117 10.05 20.24 3.24
C GLU A 117 10.79 19.94 4.54
N GLN A 118 10.60 20.78 5.58
CA GLN A 118 11.20 20.53 6.91
C GLN A 118 10.65 19.25 7.56
N GLU A 119 9.39 18.92 7.38
CA GLU A 119 8.80 17.65 7.83
C GLU A 119 9.51 16.44 7.19
N ILE A 120 9.83 16.53 5.89
CA ILE A 120 10.57 15.47 5.17
C ILE A 120 12.00 15.35 5.70
N LEU A 121 12.74 16.49 5.76
CA LEU A 121 14.12 16.51 6.23
C LEU A 121 14.26 16.10 7.69
N LYS A 122 13.31 16.46 8.53
CA LYS A 122 13.30 16.04 9.93
C LYS A 122 13.13 14.52 10.07
N ALA A 123 12.27 13.90 9.27
CA ALA A 123 12.14 12.45 9.26
C ALA A 123 13.44 11.75 8.84
N GLU A 124 14.20 12.33 7.90
CA GLU A 124 15.50 11.81 7.47
C GLU A 124 16.50 11.69 8.62
N THR A 125 16.47 12.59 9.61
CA THR A 125 17.40 12.55 10.75
C THR A 125 17.30 11.23 11.53
N VAL A 126 16.15 10.59 11.51
CA VAL A 126 15.91 9.26 12.11
C VAL A 126 16.13 8.15 11.09
N LEU A 127 15.58 8.29 9.89
CA LEU A 127 15.49 7.18 8.93
C LEU A 127 16.82 6.90 8.23
N LEU A 128 17.56 7.92 7.81
CA LEU A 128 18.83 7.74 7.09
C LEU A 128 19.85 6.91 7.88
N PRO A 129 20.13 7.17 9.17
CA PRO A 129 21.07 6.35 9.94
C PRO A 129 20.59 4.89 10.06
N VAL A 130 19.28 4.67 10.13
CA VAL A 130 18.69 3.33 10.29
C VAL A 130 18.86 2.51 9.02
N VAL A 131 18.48 3.05 7.84
CA VAL A 131 18.59 2.32 6.56
C VAL A 131 20.05 2.14 6.12
N LYS A 132 20.90 3.17 6.31
CA LYS A 132 22.32 3.11 5.97
C LYS A 132 23.09 2.04 6.76
N ALA A 133 22.72 1.83 8.04
CA ALA A 133 23.32 0.77 8.87
C ALA A 133 23.07 -0.64 8.31
N ARG A 134 22.12 -0.81 7.41
CA ARG A 134 21.79 -2.08 6.72
C ARG A 134 22.18 -2.08 5.24
N GLY A 135 22.99 -1.10 4.80
CA GLY A 135 23.39 -0.96 3.39
C GLY A 135 22.24 -0.63 2.45
N LYS A 136 21.10 -0.16 2.97
CA LYS A 136 19.93 0.23 2.21
C LYS A 136 19.87 1.74 1.97
N GLN A 137 19.00 2.16 1.05
CA GLN A 137 18.76 3.56 0.74
C GLN A 137 17.34 3.96 1.19
N LEU A 138 17.15 5.23 1.52
CA LEU A 138 15.85 5.83 1.76
C LEU A 138 15.34 6.41 0.43
N GLU A 139 14.77 5.55 -0.39
CA GLU A 139 14.46 5.85 -1.79
C GLU A 139 13.00 6.29 -1.98
N PHE A 140 12.08 5.86 -1.11
CA PHE A 140 10.65 6.03 -1.32
C PHE A 140 10.06 7.09 -0.40
N PHE A 141 9.14 7.88 -0.95
CA PHE A 141 8.30 8.81 -0.23
C PHE A 141 6.81 8.50 -0.47
N ARG A 142 6.00 8.56 0.57
CA ARG A 142 4.56 8.47 0.49
C ARG A 142 3.93 9.73 1.08
N TYR A 143 3.09 10.39 0.31
CA TYR A 143 2.32 11.53 0.80
C TYR A 143 1.30 11.10 1.85
N PRO A 144 1.32 11.66 3.09
CA PRO A 144 0.25 11.46 4.05
C PRO A 144 -1.13 11.73 3.45
N MET A 145 -2.10 10.87 3.78
CA MET A 145 -3.48 10.94 3.26
C MET A 145 -3.57 10.95 1.72
N LEU A 146 -2.50 10.58 1.02
CA LEU A 146 -2.35 10.70 -0.44
C LEU A 146 -2.56 12.15 -0.96
N HIS A 147 -2.43 13.18 -0.11
CA HIS A 147 -2.58 14.58 -0.47
C HIS A 147 -1.32 15.11 -1.14
N THR A 148 -1.41 15.43 -2.44
CA THR A 148 -0.27 15.93 -3.24
C THR A 148 -0.25 17.46 -3.38
N GLY A 149 -1.09 18.16 -2.62
CA GLY A 149 -1.21 19.60 -2.62
C GLY A 149 -2.52 20.12 -3.23
N PRO A 150 -3.10 21.17 -2.63
CA PRO A 150 -4.41 21.67 -3.03
C PRO A 150 -4.37 22.53 -4.31
N VAL A 151 -3.18 23.01 -4.71
CA VAL A 151 -2.94 23.83 -5.90
C VAL A 151 -1.71 23.34 -6.67
N ALA A 152 -1.64 23.67 -7.96
CA ALA A 152 -0.61 23.20 -8.87
C ALA A 152 0.81 23.59 -8.45
N GLU A 153 0.97 24.78 -7.90
CA GLU A 153 2.25 25.31 -7.43
C GLU A 153 2.80 24.45 -6.27
N THR A 154 1.97 24.17 -5.27
CA THR A 154 2.34 23.31 -4.12
C THR A 154 2.71 21.91 -4.59
N LYS A 155 1.88 21.31 -5.46
CA LYS A 155 2.14 19.97 -6.01
C LYS A 155 3.47 19.91 -6.73
N ARG A 156 3.75 20.90 -7.59
CA ARG A 156 5.00 20.97 -8.36
C ARG A 156 6.21 21.17 -7.45
N ALA A 157 6.15 22.15 -6.53
CA ALA A 157 7.26 22.46 -5.64
C ALA A 157 7.69 21.24 -4.82
N ILE A 158 6.76 20.52 -4.21
CA ILE A 158 7.09 19.31 -3.44
C ILE A 158 7.58 18.17 -4.33
N ALA A 159 7.02 17.99 -5.52
CA ALA A 159 7.51 16.97 -6.45
C ALA A 159 8.96 17.24 -6.90
N GLU A 160 9.32 18.52 -7.19
CA GLU A 160 10.67 18.96 -7.52
C GLU A 160 11.62 18.76 -6.33
N PHE A 161 11.19 19.13 -5.11
CA PHE A 161 11.96 18.91 -3.89
C PHE A 161 12.27 17.41 -3.67
N LEU A 162 11.26 16.54 -3.77
CA LEU A 162 11.43 15.10 -3.61
C LEU A 162 12.42 14.55 -4.64
N ALA A 163 12.28 14.95 -5.90
CA ALA A 163 13.20 14.51 -6.97
C ALA A 163 14.63 14.98 -6.72
N ALA A 164 14.83 16.24 -6.27
CA ALA A 164 16.16 16.78 -5.95
C ALA A 164 16.83 16.05 -4.76
N HIS A 165 16.03 15.48 -3.85
CA HIS A 165 16.51 14.69 -2.71
C HIS A 165 16.60 13.19 -3.00
N GLY A 166 16.40 12.76 -4.26
CA GLY A 166 16.51 11.36 -4.67
C GLY A 166 15.31 10.48 -4.28
N TYR A 167 14.20 11.09 -3.87
CA TYR A 167 12.98 10.34 -3.58
C TYR A 167 12.19 10.00 -4.84
N ARG A 168 11.64 8.80 -4.82
CA ARG A 168 10.60 8.35 -5.74
C ARG A 168 9.27 8.35 -4.98
N ASN A 169 8.27 9.06 -5.51
CA ASN A 169 6.92 8.95 -4.97
C ASN A 169 6.43 7.49 -5.07
N ALA A 170 5.80 7.01 -4.02
CA ALA A 170 5.14 5.71 -3.96
C ALA A 170 3.62 5.90 -4.12
N PRO A 171 3.08 5.89 -5.36
CA PRO A 171 1.65 6.01 -5.59
C PRO A 171 0.89 4.81 -5.04
N VAL A 172 -0.41 4.98 -4.80
CA VAL A 172 -1.31 3.90 -4.41
C VAL A 172 -2.25 3.61 -5.56
N THR A 173 -2.43 2.33 -5.91
CA THR A 173 -3.38 1.90 -6.92
C THR A 173 -4.50 1.04 -6.35
N PHE A 174 -4.20 0.24 -5.32
CA PHE A 174 -5.19 -0.43 -4.49
C PHE A 174 -5.33 0.34 -3.17
N ASP A 175 -6.18 1.35 -3.20
CA ASP A 175 -6.61 2.11 -2.03
C ASP A 175 -7.76 1.39 -1.35
N ASN A 176 -7.88 1.55 -0.04
CA ASN A 176 -8.95 0.93 0.73
C ASN A 176 -9.11 1.63 2.09
N SER A 177 -10.17 1.29 2.79
CA SER A 177 -10.50 1.89 4.08
C SER A 177 -10.13 1.00 5.28
N ASP A 178 -8.99 0.31 5.22
CA ASP A 178 -8.52 -0.56 6.32
C ASP A 178 -8.43 0.18 7.66
N TYR A 179 -8.07 1.47 7.64
CA TYR A 179 -7.98 2.32 8.82
C TYR A 179 -9.34 2.50 9.54
N MET A 180 -10.47 2.48 8.81
CA MET A 180 -11.80 2.54 9.43
C MET A 180 -12.15 1.22 10.11
N PHE A 181 -11.84 0.09 9.47
CA PHE A 181 -11.99 -1.23 10.07
C PHE A 181 -11.05 -1.42 11.25
N ALA A 182 -9.81 -0.92 11.16
CA ALA A 182 -8.85 -0.96 12.25
C ALA A 182 -9.35 -0.16 13.46
N ALA A 183 -9.93 1.04 13.24
CA ALA A 183 -10.54 1.82 14.31
C ALA A 183 -11.73 1.10 14.95
N ALA A 184 -12.59 0.46 14.17
CA ALA A 184 -13.66 -0.37 14.71
C ALA A 184 -13.14 -1.60 15.48
N TYR A 185 -12.05 -2.21 15.00
CA TYR A 185 -11.41 -3.37 15.62
C TYR A 185 -10.85 -3.08 17.03
N THR A 186 -10.50 -1.84 17.35
CA THR A 186 -10.05 -1.45 18.70
C THR A 186 -11.14 -1.57 19.75
N ARG A 187 -12.42 -1.54 19.33
CA ARG A 187 -13.56 -1.62 20.22
C ARG A 187 -13.93 -3.09 20.49
N PRO A 188 -13.94 -3.54 21.76
CA PRO A 188 -14.19 -4.94 22.08
C PRO A 188 -15.49 -5.49 21.48
N GLU A 189 -16.56 -4.68 21.49
CA GLU A 189 -17.91 -5.04 21.00
C GLU A 189 -17.99 -5.14 19.47
N LEU A 190 -17.09 -4.47 18.72
CA LEU A 190 -17.05 -4.47 17.26
C LEU A 190 -15.96 -5.35 16.68
N ARG A 191 -15.02 -5.79 17.50
CA ARG A 191 -13.79 -6.48 17.07
C ARG A 191 -14.05 -7.71 16.20
N ALA A 192 -14.94 -8.58 16.66
CA ALA A 192 -15.27 -9.81 15.92
C ALA A 192 -15.91 -9.50 14.56
N ARG A 193 -16.82 -8.53 14.53
CA ARG A 193 -17.48 -8.10 13.30
C ARG A 193 -16.50 -7.46 12.33
N ALA A 194 -15.63 -6.58 12.83
CA ALA A 194 -14.59 -5.95 12.00
C ALA A 194 -13.67 -6.98 11.34
N ALA A 195 -13.20 -7.98 12.10
CA ALA A 195 -12.39 -9.06 11.55
C ALA A 195 -13.13 -9.89 10.50
N GLN A 196 -14.42 -10.17 10.71
CA GLN A 196 -15.23 -10.98 9.81
C GLN A 196 -15.54 -10.26 8.49
N GLU A 197 -15.85 -8.96 8.54
CA GLU A 197 -16.32 -8.20 7.37
C GLU A 197 -15.18 -7.52 6.59
N TYR A 198 -13.98 -7.37 7.18
CA TYR A 198 -12.86 -6.66 6.55
C TYR A 198 -12.36 -7.32 5.27
N LEU A 199 -12.06 -8.61 5.30
CA LEU A 199 -11.51 -9.30 4.12
C LEU A 199 -12.50 -9.37 2.94
N PRO A 200 -13.79 -9.69 3.12
CA PRO A 200 -14.79 -9.60 2.06
C PRO A 200 -14.91 -8.20 1.45
N TYR A 201 -14.90 -7.15 2.28
CA TYR A 201 -14.88 -5.76 1.80
C TYR A 201 -13.63 -5.50 0.95
N LEU A 202 -12.45 -5.80 1.49
CA LEU A 202 -11.18 -5.59 0.78
C LEU A 202 -11.13 -6.34 -0.55
N GLU A 203 -11.62 -7.57 -0.60
CA GLU A 203 -11.66 -8.36 -1.84
C GLU A 203 -12.59 -7.72 -2.89
N SER A 204 -13.69 -7.09 -2.46
CA SER A 204 -14.57 -6.34 -3.35
C SER A 204 -13.91 -5.08 -3.92
N VAL A 205 -13.14 -4.36 -3.10
CA VAL A 205 -12.34 -3.19 -3.51
C VAL A 205 -11.24 -3.61 -4.50
N VAL A 206 -10.50 -4.67 -4.21
CA VAL A 206 -9.49 -5.22 -5.14
C VAL A 206 -10.13 -5.57 -6.48
N ALA A 207 -11.28 -6.26 -6.47
CA ALA A 207 -12.00 -6.62 -7.71
C ALA A 207 -12.48 -5.37 -8.49
N PHE A 208 -12.84 -4.30 -7.80
CA PHE A 208 -13.16 -3.02 -8.44
C PHE A 208 -11.94 -2.43 -9.14
N PHE A 209 -10.82 -2.29 -8.43
CA PHE A 209 -9.61 -1.70 -9.01
C PHE A 209 -8.98 -2.56 -10.10
N GLU A 210 -9.11 -3.88 -10.08
CA GLU A 210 -8.71 -4.75 -11.19
C GLU A 210 -9.43 -4.35 -12.48
N ARG A 211 -10.77 -4.26 -12.44
CA ARG A 211 -11.57 -3.82 -13.61
C ARG A 211 -11.23 -2.40 -14.01
N ARG A 212 -11.13 -1.51 -13.01
CA ARG A 212 -10.85 -0.10 -13.24
C ARG A 212 -9.47 0.14 -13.86
N SER A 213 -8.49 -0.67 -13.49
CA SER A 213 -7.15 -0.67 -14.10
C SER A 213 -7.21 -0.90 -15.60
N VAL A 214 -7.96 -1.91 -16.05
CA VAL A 214 -8.11 -2.22 -17.48
C VAL A 214 -8.87 -1.11 -18.19
N GLU A 215 -9.93 -0.55 -17.60
CA GLU A 215 -10.67 0.56 -18.19
C GLU A 215 -9.81 1.82 -18.38
N VAL A 216 -8.99 2.16 -17.37
CA VAL A 216 -8.23 3.42 -17.33
C VAL A 216 -6.88 3.30 -18.06
N VAL A 217 -6.17 2.18 -17.86
CA VAL A 217 -4.82 1.97 -18.39
C VAL A 217 -4.82 1.17 -19.68
N GLY A 218 -5.88 0.40 -19.95
CA GLY A 218 -6.01 -0.48 -21.11
C GLY A 218 -5.46 -1.88 -20.91
N ARG A 219 -4.91 -2.19 -19.75
CA ARG A 219 -4.34 -3.49 -19.38
C ARG A 219 -4.21 -3.63 -17.87
N GLU A 220 -3.98 -4.85 -17.41
CA GLU A 220 -3.46 -5.08 -16.07
C GLU A 220 -1.99 -4.64 -15.98
N PHE A 221 -1.58 -4.21 -14.80
CA PHE A 221 -0.20 -3.77 -14.49
C PHE A 221 0.09 -4.04 -13.00
N PRO A 222 1.35 -4.02 -12.56
CA PRO A 222 1.70 -4.22 -11.15
C PRO A 222 0.99 -3.21 -10.26
N GLN A 223 0.25 -3.67 -9.26
CA GLN A 223 -0.49 -2.83 -8.33
C GLN A 223 0.34 -2.49 -7.10
N ILE A 224 0.04 -1.35 -6.47
CA ILE A 224 0.63 -0.93 -5.19
C ILE A 224 -0.51 -0.85 -4.17
N MET A 225 -0.48 -1.77 -3.21
CA MET A 225 -1.48 -1.90 -2.16
C MET A 225 -1.12 -1.01 -0.98
N LEU A 226 -2.06 -0.16 -0.56
CA LEU A 226 -1.98 0.58 0.69
C LEU A 226 -2.58 -0.25 1.83
N MET A 227 -1.87 -0.30 2.93
CA MET A 227 -2.32 -0.80 4.23
C MET A 227 -1.71 0.06 5.33
N HIS A 228 -2.23 -0.05 6.56
CA HIS A 228 -1.66 0.63 7.73
C HIS A 228 -1.12 -0.37 8.76
N ALA A 229 -0.10 0.05 9.51
CA ALA A 229 0.49 -0.74 10.60
C ALA A 229 -0.48 -0.80 11.80
N SER A 230 -1.44 -1.71 11.74
CA SER A 230 -2.52 -1.83 12.73
C SER A 230 -2.65 -3.23 13.32
N GLU A 231 -3.32 -3.32 14.47
CA GLU A 231 -3.62 -4.61 15.12
C GLU A 231 -4.49 -5.50 14.22
N LEU A 232 -5.46 -4.93 13.50
CA LEU A 232 -6.29 -5.65 12.53
C LEU A 232 -5.42 -6.27 11.45
N ASN A 233 -4.63 -5.45 10.75
CA ASN A 233 -3.79 -5.93 9.65
C ASN A 233 -2.74 -6.94 10.12
N SER A 234 -2.20 -6.79 11.35
CA SER A 234 -1.25 -7.77 11.89
C SER A 234 -1.88 -9.17 12.05
N ARG A 235 -3.17 -9.26 12.29
CA ARG A 235 -3.89 -10.54 12.42
C ARG A 235 -4.43 -11.07 11.10
N MET A 236 -4.83 -10.17 10.21
CA MET A 236 -5.43 -10.52 8.92
C MET A 236 -4.40 -10.76 7.81
N MET A 237 -3.12 -10.47 8.05
CA MET A 237 -2.08 -10.59 7.03
C MET A 237 -2.02 -11.97 6.35
N PRO A 238 -2.08 -13.12 7.06
CA PRO A 238 -2.08 -14.43 6.41
C PRO A 238 -3.24 -14.61 5.41
N ASP A 239 -4.45 -14.20 5.81
CA ASP A 239 -5.66 -14.35 4.98
C ASP A 239 -5.64 -13.40 3.79
N LEU A 240 -5.11 -12.19 3.99
CA LEU A 240 -4.91 -11.21 2.94
C LEU A 240 -3.93 -11.71 1.87
N LEU A 241 -2.79 -12.25 2.28
CA LEU A 241 -1.82 -12.84 1.34
C LEU A 241 -2.43 -14.03 0.60
N ALA A 242 -3.22 -14.87 1.30
CA ALA A 242 -3.94 -15.98 0.69
C ALA A 242 -4.99 -15.50 -0.33
N MET A 243 -5.70 -14.40 -0.04
CA MET A 243 -6.67 -13.78 -0.96
C MET A 243 -5.97 -13.33 -2.26
N PHE A 244 -4.85 -12.60 -2.17
CA PHE A 244 -4.11 -12.20 -3.36
C PHE A 244 -3.63 -13.39 -4.18
N ARG A 245 -3.14 -14.47 -3.55
CA ARG A 245 -2.74 -15.69 -4.27
C ARG A 245 -3.89 -16.37 -4.97
N ARG A 246 -5.05 -16.50 -4.33
CA ARG A 246 -6.26 -17.06 -4.97
C ARG A 246 -6.67 -16.24 -6.19
N ARG A 247 -6.41 -14.94 -6.19
CA ARG A 247 -6.67 -14.02 -7.31
C ARG A 247 -5.56 -14.01 -8.37
N GLY A 248 -4.54 -14.87 -8.23
CA GLY A 248 -3.46 -15.03 -9.21
C GLY A 248 -2.33 -14.00 -9.10
N TYR A 249 -2.20 -13.30 -7.96
CA TYR A 249 -1.12 -12.34 -7.75
C TYR A 249 0.18 -13.01 -7.30
N ARG A 250 1.30 -12.58 -7.87
CA ARG A 250 2.61 -12.70 -7.26
C ARG A 250 2.99 -11.38 -6.58
N PHE A 251 3.76 -11.49 -5.51
CA PHE A 251 4.22 -10.33 -4.76
C PHE A 251 5.56 -9.85 -5.34
N VAL A 252 5.68 -8.52 -5.50
CA VAL A 252 6.87 -7.87 -6.03
C VAL A 252 7.33 -6.74 -5.12
N ALA A 253 8.60 -6.34 -5.22
CA ALA A 253 9.08 -5.15 -4.53
C ALA A 253 8.46 -3.87 -5.10
N LEU A 254 8.28 -2.84 -4.27
CA LEU A 254 7.76 -1.54 -4.72
C LEU A 254 8.59 -0.96 -5.88
N GLY A 255 9.93 -1.05 -5.78
CA GLY A 255 10.83 -0.59 -6.84
C GLY A 255 10.64 -1.34 -8.16
N GLU A 256 10.28 -2.63 -8.13
CA GLU A 256 9.94 -3.44 -9.32
C GLU A 256 8.60 -2.99 -9.92
N ALA A 257 7.56 -2.85 -9.08
CA ALA A 257 6.25 -2.39 -9.55
C ALA A 257 6.34 -1.03 -10.25
N LEU A 258 7.11 -0.09 -9.71
CA LEU A 258 7.30 1.26 -10.26
C LEU A 258 8.05 1.30 -11.61
N GLN A 259 8.61 0.20 -12.08
CA GLN A 259 9.23 0.15 -13.41
C GLN A 259 8.19 0.10 -14.53
N ASP A 260 6.95 -0.31 -14.22
CA ASP A 260 5.90 -0.39 -15.23
C ASP A 260 5.56 0.98 -15.82
N ALA A 261 5.28 0.99 -17.14
CA ALA A 261 4.95 2.20 -17.89
C ALA A 261 3.68 2.92 -17.39
N ALA A 262 2.77 2.21 -16.72
CA ALA A 262 1.57 2.82 -16.14
C ALA A 262 1.93 3.93 -15.15
N TYR A 263 2.99 3.77 -14.36
CA TYR A 263 3.43 4.77 -13.38
C TYR A 263 4.11 6.01 -13.99
N ARG A 264 4.26 6.04 -15.31
CA ARG A 264 4.71 7.22 -16.09
C ARG A 264 3.57 7.90 -16.84
N LEU A 265 2.33 7.43 -16.70
CA LEU A 265 1.17 8.09 -17.30
C LEU A 265 1.00 9.50 -16.71
N PRO A 266 0.56 10.48 -17.53
CA PRO A 266 0.21 11.80 -17.02
C PRO A 266 -0.81 11.73 -15.88
N GLU A 267 -0.54 12.45 -14.81
CA GLU A 267 -1.43 12.58 -13.66
C GLU A 267 -1.60 14.09 -13.36
N ASN A 268 -2.74 14.65 -13.78
CA ASN A 268 -3.02 16.08 -13.76
C ASN A 268 -3.97 16.49 -12.64
N TYR A 269 -4.33 15.56 -11.76
CA TYR A 269 -5.22 15.88 -10.65
C TYR A 269 -4.54 16.92 -9.73
N VAL A 270 -5.26 18.01 -9.46
CA VAL A 270 -4.91 19.04 -8.48
C VAL A 270 -6.13 19.27 -7.60
N GLY A 271 -5.96 19.20 -6.30
CA GLY A 271 -7.05 19.39 -5.35
C GLY A 271 -6.80 18.70 -4.01
N PRO A 272 -7.73 18.88 -3.06
CA PRO A 272 -7.55 18.40 -1.68
C PRO A 272 -7.84 16.92 -1.47
N GLY A 273 -8.31 16.18 -2.48
CA GLY A 273 -8.69 14.78 -2.31
C GLY A 273 -7.48 13.84 -2.30
N GLY A 274 -7.48 12.87 -1.38
CA GLY A 274 -6.54 11.75 -1.36
C GLY A 274 -7.11 10.59 -2.17
N PHE A 275 -6.84 10.56 -3.45
CA PHE A 275 -7.34 9.53 -4.36
C PHE A 275 -6.23 8.56 -4.77
N SER A 276 -6.62 7.31 -5.02
CA SER A 276 -5.74 6.34 -5.69
C SER A 276 -5.27 6.87 -7.04
N TRP A 277 -4.10 6.41 -7.51
CA TRP A 277 -3.58 6.85 -8.83
C TRP A 277 -4.46 6.40 -9.99
N ILE A 278 -5.17 5.29 -9.87
CA ILE A 278 -6.15 4.86 -10.88
C ILE A 278 -7.28 5.89 -11.00
N HIS A 279 -7.78 6.43 -9.88
CA HIS A 279 -8.78 7.51 -9.90
C HIS A 279 -8.21 8.80 -10.48
N ARG A 280 -6.97 9.16 -10.16
CA ARG A 280 -6.31 10.36 -10.69
C ARG A 280 -6.09 10.28 -12.20
N TRP A 281 -5.66 9.12 -12.70
CA TRP A 281 -5.56 8.89 -14.15
C TRP A 281 -6.92 8.90 -14.83
N SER A 282 -7.95 8.36 -14.17
CA SER A 282 -9.33 8.43 -14.63
C SER A 282 -9.78 9.88 -14.80
N MET A 283 -9.59 10.72 -13.78
CA MET A 283 -9.91 12.16 -13.83
C MET A 283 -9.10 12.87 -14.93
N THR A 284 -7.82 12.58 -15.07
CA THR A 284 -6.96 13.13 -16.13
C THR A 284 -7.49 12.81 -17.52
N LYS A 285 -8.14 11.65 -17.71
CA LYS A 285 -8.77 11.21 -18.96
C LYS A 285 -10.24 11.67 -19.11
N GLY A 286 -10.76 12.45 -18.16
CA GLY A 286 -12.16 12.87 -18.15
C GLY A 286 -13.16 11.75 -17.89
N MET A 287 -12.72 10.64 -17.32
CA MET A 287 -13.57 9.50 -16.98
C MET A 287 -14.16 9.66 -15.56
N PRO A 288 -15.43 9.27 -15.33
CA PRO A 288 -16.04 9.38 -14.01
C PRO A 288 -15.43 8.36 -13.00
N ASN A 289 -15.21 8.79 -11.77
CA ASN A 289 -14.89 7.91 -10.65
C ASN A 289 -16.19 7.49 -9.95
N LYS A 290 -16.66 6.28 -10.22
CA LYS A 290 -17.87 5.71 -9.60
C LYS A 290 -17.84 4.20 -9.59
N GLY A 291 -18.63 3.62 -8.68
CA GLY A 291 -18.79 2.18 -8.58
C GLY A 291 -17.75 1.49 -7.68
N GLU A 292 -16.91 2.27 -6.98
CA GLU A 292 -16.09 1.74 -5.89
C GLU A 292 -17.01 1.27 -4.75
N PRO A 293 -16.75 0.09 -4.15
CA PRO A 293 -17.54 -0.37 -3.01
C PRO A 293 -17.41 0.57 -1.81
N ASP A 294 -18.54 1.02 -1.30
CA ASP A 294 -18.60 1.77 -0.04
C ASP A 294 -18.27 0.86 1.15
N GLU A 295 -17.69 1.45 2.19
CA GLU A 295 -17.58 0.79 3.48
C GLU A 295 -18.96 0.59 4.09
N PRO A 296 -19.19 -0.51 4.85
CA PRO A 296 -20.40 -0.67 5.62
C PRO A 296 -20.68 0.54 6.52
N GLU A 297 -21.93 1.00 6.59
CA GLU A 297 -22.31 2.19 7.34
C GLU A 297 -21.85 2.14 8.81
N TRP A 298 -21.92 0.96 9.43
CA TRP A 298 -21.48 0.79 10.80
C TRP A 298 -19.98 1.02 10.97
N VAL A 299 -19.16 0.72 9.96
CA VAL A 299 -17.70 1.00 9.95
C VAL A 299 -17.46 2.50 9.90
N ARG A 300 -18.14 3.21 9.00
CA ARG A 300 -18.07 4.68 8.93
C ARG A 300 -18.50 5.34 10.24
N THR A 301 -19.60 4.86 10.83
CA THR A 301 -20.09 5.34 12.13
C THR A 301 -19.09 5.06 13.25
N ALA A 302 -18.47 3.90 13.27
CA ALA A 302 -17.45 3.55 14.25
C ALA A 302 -16.21 4.41 14.10
N ALA A 303 -15.75 4.68 12.89
CA ALA A 303 -14.59 5.52 12.61
C ALA A 303 -14.85 7.01 12.92
N ALA A 304 -16.06 7.52 12.72
CA ALA A 304 -16.43 8.91 13.00
C ALA A 304 -16.50 9.26 14.50
N LYS A 305 -16.67 8.27 15.38
CA LYS A 305 -16.74 8.44 16.85
C LYS A 305 -15.33 8.41 17.51
N ARG A 306 -14.32 8.89 16.81
CA ARG A 306 -12.92 8.97 17.30
C ARG A 306 -12.72 10.09 18.30
#